data_c8606e8238d3fb56963a2b4ec22036a9
#
_entry.id   c8606e8238d3fb56963a2b4ec22036a9
#
_cell.length_a   1.000
_cell.length_b   1.000
_cell.length_c   1.000
_cell.angle_alpha   90.00
_cell.angle_beta   90.00
_cell.angle_gamma   90.00
#
_symmetry.space_group_name_H-M   'P 1'
#
loop_
_entity.id
_entity.type
_entity.pdbx_description
1 polymer ?
#
loop_
_entity_poly.entity_id
_entity_poly.type
_entity_poly.pdbx_seq_one_letter_code
_entity_poly.pdbx_strand_id
1 'polypeptide(L)'
;MDLDTFVQTLLNSIQTSSVYALVAVGLAMAFGVMKMANFAHGEFYMIGAYVLYQVYQLWGLNFWIGVVVAIPVVALLGVATERVIFRNTGANILAGFMATVGLGFVLQVAALQIWGHGLMKRIDTPYMGAAEIGDAHVGWQRLIIIPCAIAMLIALRWFLYNVKLGKALRACAQDPETASLQGIKVRNMTMLAMAIAGASAGLAGALMAPVAAITPYMGHHIVIIAFIVIVVGGTASVGGAVVAAIILGFIHTFVTTLVDSTTAAMVGVGIMALTLVVRPQGLLGRETP
;
A
#
# COMPACT_ATOMS: atom_id res chain seq x y z
N MET A 1 25.61 -18.38 2.46
CA MET A 1 25.23 -16.97 2.57
C MET A 1 26.19 -16.35 3.56
N ASP A 2 27.02 -15.42 3.10
CA ASP A 2 28.00 -14.74 3.94
C ASP A 2 27.28 -13.81 4.92
N LEU A 3 27.92 -13.48 6.03
CA LEU A 3 27.32 -12.65 7.10
C LEU A 3 26.83 -11.31 6.55
N ASP A 4 27.59 -10.70 5.64
CA ASP A 4 27.26 -9.40 5.02
C ASP A 4 26.04 -9.48 4.13
N THR A 5 25.92 -10.53 3.30
CA THR A 5 24.72 -10.81 2.50
C THR A 5 23.50 -11.04 3.40
N PHE A 6 23.68 -11.70 4.55
CA PHE A 6 22.61 -11.92 5.50
C PHE A 6 22.13 -10.61 6.11
N VAL A 7 23.05 -9.77 6.61
CA VAL A 7 22.72 -8.45 7.20
C VAL A 7 22.03 -7.55 6.18
N GLN A 8 22.55 -7.50 4.95
CA GLN A 8 21.94 -6.71 3.88
C GLN A 8 20.54 -7.21 3.52
N THR A 9 20.34 -8.53 3.43
CA THR A 9 19.03 -9.15 3.17
C THR A 9 18.05 -8.84 4.31
N LEU A 10 18.52 -8.87 5.56
CA LEU A 10 17.70 -8.53 6.72
C LEU A 10 17.19 -7.09 6.66
N LEU A 11 18.07 -6.13 6.39
CA LEU A 11 17.71 -4.70 6.26
C LEU A 11 16.78 -4.44 5.07
N ASN A 12 17.03 -5.08 3.93
CA ASN A 12 16.15 -5.04 2.77
C ASN A 12 14.78 -5.67 3.09
N SER A 13 14.73 -6.72 3.90
CA SER A 13 13.47 -7.35 4.33
C SER A 13 12.63 -6.41 5.19
N ILE A 14 13.24 -5.68 6.11
CA ILE A 14 12.55 -4.69 6.94
C ILE A 14 12.00 -3.55 6.08
N GLN A 15 12.79 -3.06 5.11
CA GLN A 15 12.34 -2.03 4.16
C GLN A 15 11.16 -2.53 3.32
N THR A 16 11.26 -3.72 2.71
CA THR A 16 10.19 -4.32 1.90
C THR A 16 8.93 -4.54 2.72
N SER A 17 9.07 -5.08 3.93
CA SER A 17 7.96 -5.24 4.87
C SER A 17 7.27 -3.92 5.20
N SER A 18 8.04 -2.85 5.36
CA SER A 18 7.52 -1.50 5.64
C SER A 18 6.67 -0.96 4.49
N VAL A 19 7.11 -1.14 3.24
CA VAL A 19 6.35 -0.76 2.05
C VAL A 19 5.08 -1.60 1.91
N TYR A 20 5.19 -2.91 2.09
CA TYR A 20 4.02 -3.82 2.04
C TYR A 20 3.00 -3.47 3.12
N ALA A 21 3.45 -3.13 4.33
CA ALA A 21 2.57 -2.73 5.40
C ALA A 21 1.81 -1.43 5.09
N LEU A 22 2.50 -0.41 4.53
CA LEU A 22 1.85 0.84 4.15
C LEU A 22 0.74 0.63 3.12
N VAL A 23 1.03 -0.13 2.05
CA VAL A 23 0.06 -0.37 0.98
C VAL A 23 -1.07 -1.27 1.47
N ALA A 24 -0.75 -2.37 2.16
CA ALA A 24 -1.74 -3.33 2.61
C ALA A 24 -2.66 -2.79 3.71
N VAL A 25 -2.14 -1.97 4.63
CA VAL A 25 -2.96 -1.35 5.68
C VAL A 25 -3.97 -0.37 5.07
N GLY A 26 -3.57 0.42 4.06
CA GLY A 26 -4.51 1.26 3.31
C GLY A 26 -5.61 0.44 2.65
N LEU A 27 -5.24 -0.64 1.96
CA LEU A 27 -6.20 -1.53 1.31
C LEU A 27 -7.12 -2.23 2.33
N ALA A 28 -6.57 -2.71 3.46
CA ALA A 28 -7.35 -3.33 4.54
C ALA A 28 -8.39 -2.37 5.14
N MET A 29 -8.03 -1.09 5.28
CA MET A 29 -8.95 -0.04 5.74
C MET A 29 -10.11 0.17 4.77
N ALA A 30 -9.82 0.34 3.49
CA ALA A 30 -10.85 0.52 2.46
C ALA A 30 -11.75 -0.71 2.38
N PHE A 31 -11.15 -1.91 2.29
CA PHE A 31 -11.89 -3.17 2.22
C PHE A 31 -12.74 -3.42 3.49
N GLY A 32 -12.20 -3.13 4.67
CA GLY A 32 -12.91 -3.31 5.94
C GLY A 32 -14.22 -2.54 6.01
N VAL A 33 -14.23 -1.30 5.50
CA VAL A 33 -15.43 -0.43 5.54
C VAL A 33 -16.37 -0.69 4.37
N MET A 34 -15.82 -0.91 3.16
CA MET A 34 -16.62 -0.99 1.93
C MET A 34 -17.01 -2.42 1.57
N LYS A 35 -16.32 -3.43 2.11
CA LYS A 35 -16.45 -4.85 1.76
C LYS A 35 -16.23 -5.13 0.26
N MET A 36 -15.55 -4.23 -0.43
CA MET A 36 -15.27 -4.29 -1.85
C MET A 36 -13.78 -4.10 -2.11
N ALA A 37 -13.24 -4.89 -3.02
CA ALA A 37 -11.84 -4.81 -3.41
C ALA A 37 -11.62 -3.67 -4.41
N ASN A 38 -10.62 -2.82 -4.15
CA ASN A 38 -10.19 -1.78 -5.07
C ASN A 38 -8.92 -2.22 -5.81
N PHE A 39 -9.07 -2.65 -7.07
CA PHE A 39 -7.93 -3.07 -7.88
C PHE A 39 -7.09 -1.91 -8.40
N ALA A 40 -7.63 -0.68 -8.44
CA ALA A 40 -6.84 0.52 -8.74
C ALA A 40 -5.91 0.96 -7.58
N HIS A 41 -5.91 0.25 -6.44
CA HIS A 41 -5.11 0.63 -5.28
C HIS A 41 -3.59 0.62 -5.58
N GLY A 42 -3.13 -0.31 -6.42
CA GLY A 42 -1.74 -0.31 -6.88
C GLY A 42 -1.39 0.92 -7.72
N GLU A 43 -2.34 1.42 -8.50
CA GLU A 43 -2.12 2.63 -9.30
C GLU A 43 -2.07 3.89 -8.42
N PHE A 44 -2.66 3.87 -7.23
CA PHE A 44 -2.46 4.93 -6.23
C PHE A 44 -1.00 5.00 -5.77
N TYR A 45 -0.37 3.85 -5.57
CA TYR A 45 1.07 3.78 -5.31
C TYR A 45 1.88 4.33 -6.49
N MET A 46 1.55 3.94 -7.72
CA MET A 46 2.18 4.46 -8.94
C MET A 46 2.06 5.98 -9.04
N ILE A 47 0.85 6.53 -8.86
CA ILE A 47 0.63 7.99 -8.91
C ILE A 47 1.44 8.71 -7.82
N GLY A 48 1.55 8.14 -6.61
CA GLY A 48 2.42 8.68 -5.55
C GLY A 48 3.87 8.82 -5.99
N ALA A 49 4.40 7.81 -6.68
CA ALA A 49 5.75 7.85 -7.25
C ALA A 49 5.89 8.91 -8.36
N TYR A 50 4.91 9.04 -9.25
CA TYR A 50 4.92 10.05 -10.30
C TYR A 50 4.75 11.48 -9.76
N VAL A 51 3.97 11.69 -8.70
CA VAL A 51 3.86 12.99 -8.04
C VAL A 51 5.20 13.40 -7.43
N LEU A 52 5.90 12.49 -6.76
CA LEU A 52 7.26 12.77 -6.30
C LEU A 52 8.19 13.10 -7.46
N TYR A 53 8.17 12.32 -8.53
CA TYR A 53 8.96 12.58 -9.74
C TYR A 53 8.70 13.99 -10.29
N GLN A 54 7.44 14.40 -10.38
CA GLN A 54 7.05 15.72 -10.84
C GLN A 54 7.61 16.84 -9.95
N VAL A 55 7.42 16.71 -8.63
CA VAL A 55 7.77 17.76 -7.68
C VAL A 55 9.28 17.85 -7.44
N TYR A 56 9.92 16.72 -7.26
CA TYR A 56 11.34 16.66 -6.91
C TYR A 56 12.24 16.72 -8.16
N GLN A 57 12.00 15.84 -9.16
CA GLN A 57 12.90 15.72 -10.32
C GLN A 57 12.64 16.79 -11.39
N LEU A 58 11.37 17.09 -11.69
CA LEU A 58 11.04 18.04 -12.76
C LEU A 58 10.96 19.49 -12.28
N TRP A 59 10.40 19.74 -11.10
CA TRP A 59 10.30 21.09 -10.55
C TRP A 59 11.51 21.50 -9.67
N GLY A 60 12.40 20.55 -9.35
CA GLY A 60 13.60 20.81 -8.54
C GLY A 60 13.32 21.20 -7.08
N LEU A 61 12.11 20.88 -6.57
CA LEU A 61 11.75 21.17 -5.18
C LEU A 61 12.34 20.12 -4.23
N ASN A 62 12.35 20.40 -2.93
CA ASN A 62 12.85 19.48 -1.93
C ASN A 62 12.08 18.14 -1.93
N PHE A 63 12.80 17.03 -1.75
CA PHE A 63 12.24 15.68 -1.69
C PHE A 63 11.05 15.55 -0.73
N TRP A 64 11.16 16.11 0.48
CA TRP A 64 10.10 16.04 1.47
C TRP A 64 8.84 16.81 1.07
N ILE A 65 8.98 17.89 0.29
CA ILE A 65 7.84 18.59 -0.30
C ILE A 65 7.10 17.65 -1.24
N GLY A 66 7.83 16.92 -2.09
CA GLY A 66 7.24 15.92 -2.98
C GLY A 66 6.49 14.81 -2.23
N VAL A 67 7.09 14.28 -1.15
CA VAL A 67 6.44 13.27 -0.30
C VAL A 67 5.17 13.83 0.35
N VAL A 68 5.22 15.05 0.92
CA VAL A 68 4.07 15.69 1.57
C VAL A 68 2.97 16.01 0.55
N VAL A 69 3.29 16.39 -0.67
CA VAL A 69 2.32 16.66 -1.75
C VAL A 69 1.69 15.37 -2.28
N ALA A 70 2.44 14.27 -2.36
CA ALA A 70 1.92 12.98 -2.82
C ALA A 70 0.77 12.46 -1.94
N ILE A 71 0.85 12.67 -0.63
CA ILE A 71 -0.18 12.22 0.32
C ILE A 71 -1.58 12.78 0.00
N PRO A 72 -1.81 14.10 0.01
CA PRO A 72 -3.14 14.66 -0.28
C PRO A 72 -3.58 14.45 -1.73
N VAL A 73 -2.67 14.47 -2.70
CA VAL A 73 -3.02 14.25 -4.12
C VAL A 73 -3.61 12.86 -4.30
N VAL A 74 -2.97 11.82 -3.76
CA VAL A 74 -3.47 10.46 -3.88
C VAL A 74 -4.66 10.19 -2.94
N ALA A 75 -4.72 10.87 -1.78
CA ALA A 75 -5.92 10.84 -0.93
C ALA A 75 -7.16 11.38 -1.67
N LEU A 76 -7.01 12.50 -2.39
CA LEU A 76 -8.09 13.08 -3.21
C LEU A 76 -8.48 12.14 -4.37
N LEU A 77 -7.52 11.46 -4.99
CA LEU A 77 -7.80 10.43 -5.98
C LEU A 77 -8.61 9.28 -5.38
N GLY A 78 -8.29 8.85 -4.16
CA GLY A 78 -9.08 7.89 -3.40
C GLY A 78 -10.51 8.35 -3.18
N VAL A 79 -10.72 9.60 -2.73
CA VAL A 79 -12.05 10.20 -2.57
C VAL A 79 -12.80 10.28 -3.90
N ALA A 80 -12.12 10.64 -4.98
CA ALA A 80 -12.71 10.70 -6.32
C ALA A 80 -13.17 9.30 -6.78
N THR A 81 -12.35 8.28 -6.55
CA THR A 81 -12.67 6.89 -6.86
C THR A 81 -13.91 6.42 -6.09
N GLU A 82 -14.01 6.74 -4.81
CA GLU A 82 -15.21 6.42 -4.03
C GLU A 82 -16.44 7.10 -4.60
N ARG A 83 -16.36 8.39 -4.87
CA ARG A 83 -17.51 9.16 -5.37
C ARG A 83 -17.99 8.74 -6.76
N VAL A 84 -17.05 8.45 -7.67
CA VAL A 84 -17.35 8.18 -9.08
C VAL A 84 -17.67 6.71 -9.30
N ILE A 85 -16.93 5.79 -8.65
CA ILE A 85 -17.06 4.36 -8.87
C ILE A 85 -17.92 3.72 -7.79
N PHE A 86 -17.41 3.61 -6.57
CA PHE A 86 -18.04 2.78 -5.55
C PHE A 86 -19.46 3.27 -5.17
N ARG A 87 -19.66 4.56 -5.17
CA ARG A 87 -20.97 5.15 -4.92
C ARG A 87 -22.00 4.82 -5.99
N ASN A 88 -21.57 4.69 -7.25
CA ASN A 88 -22.47 4.42 -8.37
C ASN A 88 -22.63 2.91 -8.64
N THR A 89 -21.68 2.09 -8.22
CA THR A 89 -21.78 0.63 -8.33
C THR A 89 -22.57 0.00 -7.18
N GLY A 90 -22.77 0.74 -6.08
CA GLY A 90 -23.54 0.28 -4.91
C GLY A 90 -22.97 -1.00 -4.33
N ALA A 91 -23.85 -1.96 -4.01
CA ALA A 91 -23.47 -3.28 -3.47
C ALA A 91 -23.03 -4.30 -4.54
N ASN A 92 -22.96 -3.91 -5.81
CA ASN A 92 -22.56 -4.83 -6.88
C ASN A 92 -21.02 -4.98 -6.91
N ILE A 93 -20.54 -6.05 -6.27
CA ILE A 93 -19.10 -6.35 -6.13
C ILE A 93 -18.43 -6.49 -7.51
N LEU A 94 -19.08 -7.16 -8.47
CA LEU A 94 -18.51 -7.37 -9.81
C LEU A 94 -18.38 -6.05 -10.58
N ALA A 95 -19.41 -5.19 -10.51
CA ALA A 95 -19.36 -3.86 -11.15
C ALA A 95 -18.25 -2.99 -10.54
N GLY A 96 -18.09 -3.00 -9.20
CA GLY A 96 -17.00 -2.31 -8.51
C GLY A 96 -15.62 -2.82 -8.91
N PHE A 97 -15.46 -4.14 -9.00
CA PHE A 97 -14.24 -4.79 -9.47
C PHE A 97 -13.89 -4.34 -10.89
N MET A 98 -14.80 -4.51 -11.86
CA MET A 98 -14.56 -4.15 -13.26
C MET A 98 -14.27 -2.66 -13.44
N ALA A 99 -15.00 -1.79 -12.73
CA ALA A 99 -14.80 -0.35 -12.79
C ALA A 99 -13.44 0.08 -12.22
N THR A 100 -12.97 -0.56 -11.12
CA THR A 100 -11.64 -0.25 -10.57
C THR A 100 -10.49 -0.78 -11.42
N VAL A 101 -10.65 -1.92 -12.07
CA VAL A 101 -9.69 -2.40 -13.10
C VAL A 101 -9.64 -1.42 -14.28
N GLY A 102 -10.80 -0.97 -14.77
CA GLY A 102 -10.88 0.05 -15.82
C GLY A 102 -10.23 1.37 -15.41
N LEU A 103 -10.44 1.83 -14.17
CA LEU A 103 -9.75 3.01 -13.62
C LEU A 103 -8.24 2.80 -13.61
N GLY A 104 -7.76 1.61 -13.26
CA GLY A 104 -6.34 1.27 -13.30
C GLY A 104 -5.73 1.54 -14.68
N PHE A 105 -6.36 1.03 -15.74
CA PHE A 105 -5.90 1.29 -17.12
C PHE A 105 -5.95 2.77 -17.49
N VAL A 106 -6.99 3.49 -17.08
CA VAL A 106 -7.08 4.94 -17.31
C VAL A 106 -5.92 5.67 -16.64
N LEU A 107 -5.58 5.34 -15.39
CA LEU A 107 -4.46 5.95 -14.66
C LEU A 107 -3.11 5.62 -15.29
N GLN A 108 -2.91 4.39 -15.79
CA GLN A 108 -1.70 3.99 -16.49
C GLN A 108 -1.52 4.78 -17.80
N VAL A 109 -2.58 4.86 -18.59
CA VAL A 109 -2.55 5.63 -19.86
C VAL A 109 -2.36 7.12 -19.57
N ALA A 110 -3.01 7.67 -18.54
CA ALA A 110 -2.80 9.04 -18.11
C ALA A 110 -1.34 9.29 -17.70
N ALA A 111 -0.74 8.39 -16.96
CA ALA A 111 0.68 8.47 -16.58
C ALA A 111 1.60 8.46 -17.83
N LEU A 112 1.32 7.61 -18.82
CA LEU A 112 2.04 7.58 -20.10
C LEU A 112 1.92 8.88 -20.87
N GLN A 113 0.73 9.48 -20.90
CA GLN A 113 0.49 10.73 -21.64
C GLN A 113 1.13 11.95 -20.94
N ILE A 114 1.07 12.00 -19.61
CA ILE A 114 1.58 13.15 -18.84
C ILE A 114 3.11 13.12 -18.75
N TRP A 115 3.70 11.96 -18.45
CA TRP A 115 5.14 11.84 -18.20
C TRP A 115 5.94 11.15 -19.31
N GLY A 116 5.30 10.79 -20.42
CA GLY A 116 5.92 10.25 -21.64
C GLY A 116 5.92 8.72 -21.73
N HIS A 117 5.91 8.26 -22.99
CA HIS A 117 5.73 6.86 -23.34
C HIS A 117 6.98 6.02 -23.05
N GLY A 118 6.78 4.84 -22.47
CA GLY A 118 7.68 3.68 -22.55
C GLY A 118 9.01 3.73 -21.81
N LEU A 119 9.41 4.86 -21.25
CA LEU A 119 10.69 4.98 -20.58
C LEU A 119 10.53 4.81 -19.07
N MET A 120 11.34 3.95 -18.47
CA MET A 120 11.53 3.93 -17.02
C MET A 120 12.04 5.29 -16.57
N LYS A 121 11.32 5.90 -15.61
CA LYS A 121 11.80 7.11 -14.97
C LYS A 121 12.64 6.74 -13.77
N ARG A 122 13.73 7.45 -13.57
CA ARG A 122 14.57 7.34 -12.38
C ARG A 122 14.60 8.68 -11.68
N ILE A 123 14.67 8.65 -10.38
CA ILE A 123 14.83 9.82 -9.52
C ILE A 123 16.24 9.77 -8.96
N ASP A 124 16.93 10.90 -9.02
CA ASP A 124 18.21 11.03 -8.33
C ASP A 124 18.00 10.85 -6.83
N THR A 125 18.80 9.99 -6.21
CA THR A 125 18.67 9.70 -4.78
C THR A 125 18.99 10.96 -3.96
N PRO A 126 18.03 11.51 -3.19
CA PRO A 126 18.25 12.74 -2.45
C PRO A 126 19.31 12.60 -1.35
N TYR A 127 19.53 11.38 -0.89
CA TYR A 127 20.53 11.05 0.13
C TYR A 127 21.54 10.08 -0.47
N MET A 128 22.65 10.66 -0.96
CA MET A 128 23.76 9.88 -1.51
C MET A 128 24.55 9.20 -0.40
N GLY A 129 25.12 8.03 -0.72
CA GLY A 129 25.89 7.22 0.20
C GLY A 129 25.12 6.04 0.79
N ALA A 130 25.82 5.24 1.54
CA ALA A 130 25.29 4.06 2.22
C ALA A 130 25.76 4.07 3.68
N ALA A 131 24.93 3.53 4.56
CA ALA A 131 25.35 3.18 5.89
C ALA A 131 26.17 1.89 5.80
N GLU A 132 27.39 1.94 6.33
CA GLU A 132 28.28 0.78 6.43
C GLU A 132 28.02 0.08 7.76
N ILE A 133 27.51 -1.15 7.68
CA ILE A 133 27.26 -1.99 8.86
C ILE A 133 28.05 -3.29 8.63
N GLY A 134 29.30 -3.34 9.13
CA GLY A 134 30.27 -4.34 8.70
C GLY A 134 30.66 -4.06 7.24
N ASP A 135 30.68 -5.07 6.39
CA ASP A 135 30.89 -4.93 4.95
C ASP A 135 29.57 -4.77 4.16
N ALA A 136 28.42 -4.71 4.85
CA ALA A 136 27.11 -4.48 4.22
C ALA A 136 26.88 -2.98 3.95
N HIS A 137 26.59 -2.63 2.70
CA HIS A 137 26.32 -1.26 2.27
C HIS A 137 24.82 -1.06 1.99
N VAL A 138 24.12 -0.32 2.85
CA VAL A 138 22.69 -0.03 2.69
C VAL A 138 22.48 1.45 2.43
N GLY A 139 21.93 1.79 1.27
CA GLY A 139 21.66 3.19 0.90
C GLY A 139 20.76 3.91 1.92
N TRP A 140 21.13 5.13 2.29
CA TRP A 140 20.38 5.96 3.25
C TRP A 140 18.90 6.10 2.88
N GLN A 141 18.60 6.20 1.58
CA GLN A 141 17.22 6.29 1.12
C GLN A 141 16.36 5.09 1.54
N ARG A 142 16.92 3.88 1.55
CA ARG A 142 16.22 2.67 2.01
C ARG A 142 15.95 2.70 3.51
N LEU A 143 16.90 3.21 4.28
CA LEU A 143 16.75 3.34 5.73
C LEU A 143 15.69 4.36 6.12
N ILE A 144 15.51 5.43 5.35
CA ILE A 144 14.49 6.48 5.59
C ILE A 144 13.06 5.93 5.41
N ILE A 145 12.84 4.95 4.53
CA ILE A 145 11.53 4.36 4.32
C ILE A 145 10.97 3.74 5.61
N ILE A 146 11.83 3.08 6.39
CA ILE A 146 11.45 2.35 7.60
C ILE A 146 10.80 3.27 8.66
N PRO A 147 11.47 4.34 9.14
CA PRO A 147 10.88 5.24 10.13
C PRO A 147 9.66 5.99 9.60
N CYS A 148 9.62 6.36 8.32
CA CYS A 148 8.44 6.98 7.71
C CYS A 148 7.23 6.04 7.72
N ALA A 149 7.44 4.76 7.38
CA ALA A 149 6.38 3.76 7.43
C ALA A 149 5.90 3.53 8.86
N ILE A 150 6.82 3.37 9.81
CA ILE A 150 6.48 3.18 11.23
C ILE A 150 5.71 4.40 11.75
N ALA A 151 6.15 5.62 11.44
CA ALA A 151 5.48 6.85 11.86
C ALA A 151 4.04 6.91 11.31
N MET A 152 3.84 6.58 10.02
CA MET A 152 2.51 6.53 9.42
C MET A 152 1.62 5.45 10.05
N LEU A 153 2.15 4.25 10.31
CA LEU A 153 1.40 3.18 10.95
C LEU A 153 1.02 3.52 12.39
N ILE A 154 1.91 4.15 13.14
CA ILE A 154 1.63 4.65 14.50
C ILE A 154 0.57 5.76 14.45
N ALA A 155 0.70 6.73 13.54
CA ALA A 155 -0.27 7.81 13.37
C ALA A 155 -1.65 7.26 13.00
N LEU A 156 -1.72 6.29 12.09
CA LEU A 156 -2.96 5.64 11.71
C LEU A 156 -3.58 4.85 12.88
N ARG A 157 -2.77 4.10 13.63
CA ARG A 157 -3.24 3.41 14.84
C ARG A 157 -3.78 4.40 15.85
N TRP A 158 -3.04 5.48 16.14
CA TRP A 158 -3.50 6.53 17.05
C TRP A 158 -4.82 7.15 16.57
N PHE A 159 -4.91 7.49 15.29
CA PHE A 159 -6.14 8.02 14.68
C PHE A 159 -7.33 7.07 14.90
N LEU A 160 -7.17 5.79 14.58
CA LEU A 160 -8.23 4.79 14.67
C LEU A 160 -8.72 4.56 16.10
N TYR A 161 -7.85 4.66 17.11
CA TYR A 161 -8.23 4.34 18.48
C TYR A 161 -8.58 5.56 19.33
N ASN A 162 -8.03 6.73 19.03
CA ASN A 162 -8.18 7.92 19.87
C ASN A 162 -9.10 8.99 19.27
N VAL A 163 -9.18 9.12 17.93
CA VAL A 163 -10.00 10.14 17.29
C VAL A 163 -11.43 9.65 17.06
N LYS A 164 -12.42 10.54 17.24
CA LYS A 164 -13.85 10.21 17.05
C LYS A 164 -14.16 9.66 15.65
N LEU A 165 -13.57 10.24 14.60
CA LEU A 165 -13.71 9.77 13.22
C LEU A 165 -13.12 8.37 13.01
N GLY A 166 -11.98 8.07 13.61
CA GLY A 166 -11.37 6.74 13.57
C GLY A 166 -12.21 5.69 14.28
N LYS A 167 -12.81 6.03 15.42
CA LYS A 167 -13.76 5.15 16.13
C LYS A 167 -15.01 4.88 15.29
N ALA A 168 -15.57 5.92 14.65
CA ALA A 168 -16.70 5.80 13.73
C ALA A 168 -16.36 4.91 12.52
N LEU A 169 -15.15 5.04 11.99
CA LEU A 169 -14.66 4.24 10.87
C LEU A 169 -14.57 2.75 11.25
N ARG A 170 -14.06 2.43 12.46
CA ARG A 170 -14.03 1.06 12.98
C ARG A 170 -15.44 0.50 13.24
N ALA A 171 -16.38 1.33 13.73
CA ALA A 171 -17.76 0.92 13.90
C ALA A 171 -18.39 0.53 12.54
N CYS A 172 -18.22 1.36 11.50
CA CYS A 172 -18.67 1.05 10.15
C CYS A 172 -18.01 -0.21 9.56
N ALA A 173 -16.73 -0.48 9.90
CA ALA A 173 -16.04 -1.68 9.43
C ALA A 173 -16.58 -2.96 10.09
N GLN A 174 -17.12 -2.88 11.31
CA GLN A 174 -17.73 -4.00 12.00
C GLN A 174 -19.15 -4.27 11.49
N ASP A 175 -20.01 -3.25 11.55
CA ASP A 175 -21.40 -3.32 11.11
C ASP A 175 -21.87 -1.93 10.62
N PRO A 176 -21.97 -1.72 9.31
CA PRO A 176 -22.39 -0.45 8.76
C PRO A 176 -23.86 -0.12 9.03
N GLU A 177 -24.73 -1.13 9.19
CA GLU A 177 -26.16 -0.92 9.45
C GLU A 177 -26.34 -0.41 10.87
N THR A 178 -25.81 -1.13 11.87
CA THR A 178 -25.84 -0.70 13.27
C THR A 178 -25.16 0.65 13.47
N ALA A 179 -24.03 0.91 12.79
CA ALA A 179 -23.37 2.22 12.83
C ALA A 179 -24.27 3.35 12.32
N SER A 180 -25.04 3.09 11.27
CA SER A 180 -25.99 4.08 10.73
C SER A 180 -27.11 4.41 11.70
N LEU A 181 -27.60 3.43 12.44
CA LEU A 181 -28.62 3.63 13.50
C LEU A 181 -28.12 4.51 14.65
N GLN A 182 -26.81 4.52 14.90
CA GLN A 182 -26.15 5.40 15.86
C GLN A 182 -25.84 6.80 15.29
N GLY A 183 -26.38 7.15 14.11
CA GLY A 183 -26.21 8.44 13.46
C GLY A 183 -24.90 8.64 12.70
N ILE A 184 -24.10 7.58 12.51
CA ILE A 184 -22.86 7.66 11.74
C ILE A 184 -23.21 7.64 10.25
N LYS A 185 -22.76 8.68 9.53
CA LYS A 185 -22.92 8.76 8.08
C LYS A 185 -21.94 7.82 7.39
N VAL A 186 -22.34 6.56 7.16
CA VAL A 186 -21.50 5.48 6.56
C VAL A 186 -20.79 5.97 5.29
N ARG A 187 -21.50 6.70 4.42
CA ARG A 187 -20.95 7.26 3.19
C ARG A 187 -19.76 8.21 3.40
N ASN A 188 -19.75 8.98 4.49
CA ASN A 188 -18.60 9.82 4.79
C ASN A 188 -17.43 8.97 5.30
N MET A 189 -17.74 7.84 5.93
CA MET A 189 -16.71 6.90 6.40
C MET A 189 -16.09 6.10 5.26
N THR A 190 -16.86 5.73 4.22
CA THR A 190 -16.28 5.12 3.01
C THR A 190 -15.33 6.07 2.27
N MET A 191 -15.73 7.35 2.13
CA MET A 191 -14.85 8.37 1.56
C MET A 191 -13.56 8.56 2.38
N LEU A 192 -13.68 8.60 3.71
CA LEU A 192 -12.53 8.75 4.61
C LEU A 192 -11.61 7.52 4.53
N ALA A 193 -12.17 6.30 4.48
CA ALA A 193 -11.40 5.07 4.31
C ALA A 193 -10.60 5.09 3.00
N MET A 194 -11.23 5.51 1.89
CA MET A 194 -10.56 5.64 0.60
C MET A 194 -9.51 6.74 0.57
N ALA A 195 -9.73 7.86 1.29
CA ALA A 195 -8.73 8.91 1.44
C ALA A 195 -7.49 8.39 2.19
N ILE A 196 -7.68 7.67 3.28
CA ILE A 196 -6.58 7.06 4.05
C ILE A 196 -5.86 5.99 3.22
N ALA A 197 -6.60 5.17 2.49
CA ALA A 197 -6.04 4.18 1.58
C ALA A 197 -5.17 4.83 0.50
N GLY A 198 -5.69 5.88 -0.14
CA GLY A 198 -4.92 6.66 -1.12
C GLY A 198 -3.69 7.33 -0.50
N ALA A 199 -3.83 7.95 0.67
CA ALA A 199 -2.72 8.60 1.39
C ALA A 199 -1.58 7.62 1.70
N SER A 200 -1.92 6.42 2.20
CA SER A 200 -0.91 5.41 2.56
C SER A 200 -0.22 4.80 1.33
N ALA A 201 -0.98 4.50 0.26
CA ALA A 201 -0.41 4.02 -1.00
C ALA A 201 0.45 5.10 -1.68
N GLY A 202 -0.02 6.36 -1.71
CA GLY A 202 0.72 7.49 -2.25
C GLY A 202 2.04 7.75 -1.52
N LEU A 203 2.02 7.68 -0.18
CA LEU A 203 3.22 7.77 0.64
C LEU A 203 4.21 6.64 0.32
N ALA A 204 3.73 5.40 0.27
CA ALA A 204 4.56 4.24 -0.05
C ALA A 204 5.22 4.37 -1.43
N GLY A 205 4.46 4.80 -2.45
CA GLY A 205 4.96 5.05 -3.81
C GLY A 205 5.99 6.16 -3.86
N ALA A 206 5.73 7.28 -3.20
CA ALA A 206 6.66 8.42 -3.14
C ALA A 206 7.97 8.02 -2.44
N LEU A 207 7.92 7.34 -1.30
CA LEU A 207 9.12 6.91 -0.60
C LEU A 207 9.94 5.90 -1.39
N MET A 208 9.29 5.04 -2.17
CA MET A 208 9.97 3.99 -2.94
C MET A 208 10.51 4.49 -4.28
N ALA A 209 10.02 5.59 -4.81
CA ALA A 209 10.38 6.11 -6.12
C ALA A 209 11.88 6.34 -6.36
N PRO A 210 12.70 6.82 -5.38
CA PRO A 210 14.15 6.93 -5.57
C PRO A 210 14.89 5.60 -5.50
N VAL A 211 14.26 4.54 -5.01
CA VAL A 211 14.87 3.21 -4.83
C VAL A 211 14.57 2.29 -6.01
N ALA A 212 13.40 2.45 -6.62
CA ALA A 212 12.92 1.62 -7.72
C ALA A 212 12.64 2.48 -8.97
N ALA A 213 12.81 1.89 -10.15
CA ALA A 213 12.42 2.55 -11.38
C ALA A 213 10.89 2.77 -11.42
N ILE A 214 10.47 3.98 -11.74
CA ILE A 214 9.06 4.33 -11.89
C ILE A 214 8.62 3.92 -13.30
N THR A 215 7.60 3.09 -13.36
CA THR A 215 6.95 2.67 -14.60
C THR A 215 5.44 2.77 -14.47
N PRO A 216 4.70 2.96 -15.56
CA PRO A 216 3.25 3.00 -15.52
C PRO A 216 2.60 1.69 -15.05
N TYR A 217 3.36 0.60 -15.06
CA TYR A 217 2.85 -0.75 -14.70
C TYR A 217 3.27 -1.22 -13.31
N MET A 218 4.02 -0.39 -12.56
CA MET A 218 4.52 -0.78 -11.23
C MET A 218 3.40 -1.07 -10.22
N GLY A 219 2.21 -0.50 -10.44
CA GLY A 219 1.03 -0.71 -9.60
C GLY A 219 0.52 -2.13 -9.62
N HIS A 220 0.60 -2.84 -10.75
CA HIS A 220 0.10 -4.21 -10.85
C HIS A 220 0.78 -5.20 -9.90
N HIS A 221 2.09 -5.12 -9.80
CA HIS A 221 2.84 -5.99 -8.89
C HIS A 221 2.49 -5.72 -7.43
N ILE A 222 2.42 -4.45 -7.05
CA ILE A 222 2.19 -4.07 -5.66
C ILE A 222 0.76 -4.35 -5.18
N VAL A 223 -0.25 -4.21 -6.07
CA VAL A 223 -1.64 -4.52 -5.70
C VAL A 223 -1.83 -6.01 -5.43
N ILE A 224 -1.23 -6.89 -6.23
CA ILE A 224 -1.27 -8.33 -6.00
C ILE A 224 -0.67 -8.68 -4.63
N ILE A 225 0.50 -8.13 -4.31
CA ILE A 225 1.14 -8.33 -3.01
C ILE A 225 0.25 -7.81 -1.89
N ALA A 226 -0.33 -6.62 -2.04
CA ALA A 226 -1.23 -6.06 -1.04
C ALA A 226 -2.45 -6.97 -0.79
N PHE A 227 -3.01 -7.58 -1.84
CA PHE A 227 -4.08 -8.57 -1.70
C PHE A 227 -3.62 -9.83 -0.97
N ILE A 228 -2.44 -10.37 -1.32
CA ILE A 228 -1.86 -11.50 -0.60
C ILE A 228 -1.73 -11.17 0.90
N VAL A 229 -1.19 -10.00 1.21
CA VAL A 229 -0.98 -9.53 2.59
C VAL A 229 -2.30 -9.43 3.35
N ILE A 230 -3.35 -8.81 2.78
CA ILE A 230 -4.63 -8.65 3.49
C ILE A 230 -5.38 -9.97 3.64
N VAL A 231 -5.28 -10.88 2.66
CA VAL A 231 -5.88 -12.21 2.77
C VAL A 231 -5.19 -13.02 3.85
N VAL A 232 -3.86 -13.05 3.87
CA VAL A 232 -3.08 -13.75 4.91
C VAL A 232 -3.28 -13.12 6.27
N GLY A 233 -3.30 -11.79 6.35
CA GLY A 233 -3.47 -11.04 7.60
C GLY A 233 -4.90 -11.08 8.16
N GLY A 234 -5.88 -11.23 7.27
CA GLY A 234 -7.32 -11.07 7.53
C GLY A 234 -7.84 -9.77 6.92
N THR A 235 -8.77 -9.87 5.97
CA THR A 235 -9.18 -8.81 5.02
C THR A 235 -9.65 -7.48 5.62
N ALA A 236 -10.13 -7.50 6.86
CA ALA A 236 -10.59 -6.30 7.59
C ALA A 236 -9.72 -5.98 8.83
N SER A 237 -8.59 -6.66 9.00
CA SER A 237 -7.72 -6.52 10.16
C SER A 237 -6.48 -5.69 9.84
N VAL A 238 -6.45 -4.43 10.28
CA VAL A 238 -5.27 -3.56 10.15
C VAL A 238 -4.04 -4.17 10.85
N GLY A 239 -4.22 -4.73 12.05
CA GLY A 239 -3.14 -5.42 12.77
C GLY A 239 -2.66 -6.67 12.05
N GLY A 240 -3.61 -7.45 11.49
CA GLY A 240 -3.30 -8.62 10.67
C GLY A 240 -2.52 -8.26 9.42
N ALA A 241 -2.91 -7.19 8.73
CA ALA A 241 -2.18 -6.71 7.56
C ALA A 241 -0.72 -6.34 7.88
N VAL A 242 -0.46 -5.68 9.03
CA VAL A 242 0.92 -5.36 9.46
C VAL A 242 1.73 -6.63 9.72
N VAL A 243 1.18 -7.59 10.48
CA VAL A 243 1.88 -8.85 10.79
C VAL A 243 2.16 -9.65 9.51
N ALA A 244 1.16 -9.78 8.64
CA ALA A 244 1.32 -10.49 7.36
C ALA A 244 2.33 -9.78 6.44
N ALA A 245 2.33 -8.44 6.40
CA ALA A 245 3.31 -7.67 5.64
C ALA A 245 4.75 -7.93 6.11
N ILE A 246 4.96 -8.02 7.41
CA ILE A 246 6.28 -8.35 7.96
C ILE A 246 6.68 -9.76 7.52
N ILE A 247 5.85 -10.76 7.76
CA ILE A 247 6.14 -12.16 7.41
C ILE A 247 6.41 -12.30 5.90
N LEU A 248 5.50 -11.79 5.07
CA LEU A 248 5.61 -11.92 3.62
C LEU A 248 6.75 -11.07 3.05
N GLY A 249 7.05 -9.90 3.62
CA GLY A 249 8.18 -9.08 3.21
C GLY A 249 9.51 -9.75 3.47
N PHE A 250 9.67 -10.40 4.63
CA PHE A 250 10.84 -11.22 4.93
C PHE A 250 10.94 -12.40 3.97
N ILE A 251 9.90 -13.21 3.83
CA ILE A 251 9.89 -14.38 2.93
C ILE A 251 10.22 -13.94 1.50
N HIS A 252 9.55 -12.90 0.99
CA HIS A 252 9.78 -12.41 -0.36
C HIS A 252 11.23 -11.99 -0.58
N THR A 253 11.81 -11.22 0.34
CA THR A 253 13.19 -10.73 0.20
C THR A 253 14.20 -11.84 0.31
N PHE A 254 14.05 -12.76 1.28
CA PHE A 254 14.95 -13.91 1.42
C PHE A 254 14.88 -14.84 0.21
N VAL A 255 13.68 -15.18 -0.27
CA VAL A 255 13.52 -16.03 -1.45
C VAL A 255 14.08 -15.34 -2.70
N THR A 256 13.86 -14.03 -2.85
CA THR A 256 14.43 -13.26 -3.97
C THR A 256 15.96 -13.28 -3.94
N THR A 257 16.57 -13.19 -2.76
CA THR A 257 18.04 -13.20 -2.62
C THR A 257 18.65 -14.59 -2.84
N LEU A 258 17.96 -15.66 -2.40
CA LEU A 258 18.48 -17.02 -2.45
C LEU A 258 18.19 -17.73 -3.78
N VAL A 259 17.11 -17.37 -4.46
CA VAL A 259 16.65 -18.02 -5.68
C VAL A 259 16.42 -16.97 -6.77
N ASP A 260 15.23 -16.35 -6.81
CA ASP A 260 14.83 -15.30 -7.77
C ASP A 260 13.47 -14.66 -7.36
N SER A 261 13.14 -13.53 -8.02
CA SER A 261 11.91 -12.78 -7.73
C SER A 261 10.63 -13.49 -8.18
N THR A 262 10.71 -14.33 -9.21
CA THR A 262 9.55 -15.10 -9.72
C THR A 262 9.15 -16.17 -8.72
N THR A 263 10.13 -16.91 -8.21
CA THR A 263 9.92 -17.91 -7.14
C THR A 263 9.38 -17.24 -5.87
N ALA A 264 9.89 -16.06 -5.51
CA ALA A 264 9.37 -15.31 -4.36
C ALA A 264 7.88 -14.96 -4.52
N ALA A 265 7.46 -14.53 -5.71
CA ALA A 265 6.05 -14.27 -6.01
C ALA A 265 5.19 -15.53 -5.92
N MET A 266 5.68 -16.66 -6.47
CA MET A 266 4.98 -17.95 -6.37
C MET A 266 4.81 -18.41 -4.93
N VAL A 267 5.84 -18.28 -4.10
CA VAL A 267 5.77 -18.60 -2.67
C VAL A 267 4.73 -17.72 -1.96
N GLY A 268 4.65 -16.44 -2.28
CA GLY A 268 3.63 -15.53 -1.74
C GLY A 268 2.21 -15.99 -2.06
N VAL A 269 1.94 -16.34 -3.32
CA VAL A 269 0.64 -16.89 -3.76
C VAL A 269 0.36 -18.24 -3.10
N GLY A 270 1.38 -19.11 -2.98
CA GLY A 270 1.26 -20.39 -2.30
C GLY A 270 0.88 -20.25 -0.82
N ILE A 271 1.50 -19.27 -0.10
CA ILE A 271 1.14 -18.97 1.29
C ILE A 271 -0.29 -18.46 1.38
N MET A 272 -0.73 -17.61 0.46
CA MET A 272 -2.11 -17.13 0.41
C MET A 272 -3.08 -18.29 0.22
N ALA A 273 -2.83 -19.18 -0.76
CA ALA A 273 -3.67 -20.34 -1.01
C ALA A 273 -3.74 -21.27 0.22
N LEU A 274 -2.59 -21.55 0.84
CA LEU A 274 -2.52 -22.36 2.05
C LEU A 274 -3.30 -21.70 3.20
N THR A 275 -3.19 -20.38 3.38
CA THR A 275 -3.93 -19.65 4.41
C THR A 275 -5.43 -19.76 4.18
N LEU A 276 -5.91 -19.63 2.94
CA LEU A 276 -7.34 -19.76 2.62
C LEU A 276 -7.89 -21.16 2.92
N VAL A 277 -7.08 -22.21 2.74
CA VAL A 277 -7.49 -23.60 3.03
C VAL A 277 -7.48 -23.88 4.53
N VAL A 278 -6.42 -23.46 5.25
CA VAL A 278 -6.22 -23.82 6.67
C VAL A 278 -6.95 -22.85 7.60
N ARG A 279 -6.97 -21.55 7.27
CA ARG A 279 -7.53 -20.50 8.10
C ARG A 279 -8.15 -19.38 7.24
N PRO A 280 -9.35 -19.58 6.68
CA PRO A 280 -9.96 -18.67 5.71
C PRO A 280 -10.18 -17.23 6.22
N GLN A 281 -10.26 -17.01 7.54
CA GLN A 281 -10.34 -15.69 8.14
C GLN A 281 -8.98 -14.95 8.20
N GLY A 282 -7.87 -15.60 7.85
CA GLY A 282 -6.52 -15.06 7.97
C GLY A 282 -5.95 -15.15 9.40
N LEU A 283 -4.71 -14.64 9.59
CA LEU A 283 -3.97 -14.78 10.85
C LEU A 283 -4.67 -14.10 12.05
N LEU A 284 -5.17 -12.88 11.85
CA LEU A 284 -5.82 -12.05 12.89
C LEU A 284 -7.22 -11.57 12.44
N GLY A 285 -7.86 -12.29 11.51
CA GLY A 285 -9.25 -12.09 11.16
C GLY A 285 -10.16 -12.53 12.32
N ARG A 286 -11.30 -11.86 12.48
CA ARG A 286 -12.35 -12.28 13.43
C ARG A 286 -13.27 -13.26 12.71
N GLU A 287 -13.66 -14.30 13.42
CA GLU A 287 -14.79 -15.13 12.97
C GLU A 287 -16.02 -14.24 12.91
N THR A 288 -16.63 -14.13 11.73
CA THR A 288 -18.00 -13.63 11.64
C THR A 288 -18.90 -14.74 12.12
N PRO A 289 -19.74 -14.49 13.13
CA PRO A 289 -20.71 -15.47 13.61
C PRO A 289 -21.68 -15.89 12.52
#